data_bffe4dcaf1a0df607df2ada0a0625044
#
_entry.id   bffe4dcaf1a0df607df2ada0a0625044
#
_cell.length_a   1.000
_cell.length_b   1.000
_cell.length_c   1.000
_cell.angle_alpha   90.00
_cell.angle_beta   90.00
_cell.angle_gamma   90.00
#
_symmetry.space_group_name_H-M   'P 1'
#
loop_
_entity.id
_entity.type
_entity.pdbx_description
1 polymer ?
#
loop_
_entity_poly.entity_id
_entity_poly.type
_entity_poly.pdbx_seq_one_letter_code
_entity_poly.pdbx_strand_id
1 'polypeptide(L)'
;MAVAKAILIIENDYIMIKKSVLLYLFLLSLIPISRVWGQEVQVQPTWESINQRGYPQWFRDAKLGIFIHWGLYSVPAYSHPDGYSEWFYRGLMTGDSTRVSEMQQFNRRWGYLLGDQWSGRLSNNDAVKQNPKVTDLYTLYAQTWFAEHWNPQQWADLFEQAGAKYVVLVTKHHDGYCLWRSRYQPNWNSVVTGPHMDIVDSLTRAVRAKGMKMGFYYSLTEWTNGLHIWMQDPDDAIDEYVSHYMIPQFKELVSKYRPSLIFTDGEWQNTAEQFHATELISWYYNTVGPDAIVNDRWGSGTEHGFKTPEYKGAINDTVRPWAECRGIGRSFAFNRNEPLSNYLTSDSLIRHFVKLVAAGGGMTLNVGPDADGTIPMLQQERLIDLGNWLKVNGEAIYGSRPFRKMCERDSTIYYTRNNGNLYAIATHLDGNTIILKNIPRPGLLSQVKLLGCDKHITHYYFAGSLYIRLNNLTFEDINKTKGAWVFRITKYGN
;
A
#
# COMPACT_ATOMS: atom_id res chain seq x y z
N MET A 1 27.01 -45.95 -67.76
CA MET A 1 26.79 -46.79 -66.55
C MET A 1 27.43 -46.21 -65.31
N ALA A 2 28.62 -45.63 -65.35
CA ALA A 2 29.27 -45.03 -64.12
C ALA A 2 28.58 -43.84 -63.52
N VAL A 3 28.01 -42.92 -64.33
CA VAL A 3 27.31 -41.70 -63.84
C VAL A 3 26.00 -42.03 -63.13
N ALA A 4 25.26 -43.03 -63.62
CA ALA A 4 24.01 -43.46 -62.97
C ALA A 4 24.23 -44.12 -61.62
N LYS A 5 25.39 -44.85 -61.45
CA LYS A 5 25.77 -45.41 -60.15
C LYS A 5 26.21 -44.34 -59.11
N ALA A 6 26.87 -43.26 -59.56
CA ALA A 6 27.26 -42.16 -58.72
C ALA A 6 26.08 -41.35 -58.22
N ILE A 7 25.06 -41.11 -59.05
CA ILE A 7 23.81 -40.42 -58.67
C ILE A 7 23.01 -41.25 -57.66
N LEU A 8 22.93 -42.56 -57.82
CA LEU A 8 22.21 -43.43 -56.88
C LEU A 8 22.90 -43.52 -55.49
N ILE A 9 24.22 -43.39 -55.42
CA ILE A 9 24.97 -43.38 -54.17
C ILE A 9 24.73 -42.02 -53.43
N ILE A 10 24.74 -40.93 -54.16
CA ILE A 10 24.50 -39.59 -53.58
C ILE A 10 23.07 -39.45 -53.03
N GLU A 11 22.09 -39.99 -53.77
CA GLU A 11 20.66 -40.02 -53.31
C GLU A 11 20.48 -40.88 -52.04
N ASN A 12 21.09 -42.03 -52.00
CA ASN A 12 21.03 -42.91 -50.80
C ASN A 12 21.70 -42.32 -49.58
N ASP A 13 22.84 -41.63 -49.74
CA ASP A 13 23.53 -40.92 -48.63
C ASP A 13 22.72 -39.73 -48.13
N TYR A 14 22.08 -38.99 -49.04
CA TYR A 14 21.19 -37.86 -48.68
C TYR A 14 19.92 -38.33 -47.94
N ILE A 15 19.37 -39.49 -48.32
CA ILE A 15 18.20 -40.10 -47.65
C ILE A 15 18.63 -40.65 -46.26
N MET A 16 19.81 -41.23 -46.14
CA MET A 16 20.36 -41.69 -44.85
C MET A 16 20.63 -40.54 -43.91
N ILE A 17 21.22 -39.44 -44.36
CA ILE A 17 21.47 -38.24 -43.57
C ILE A 17 20.16 -37.61 -43.08
N LYS A 18 19.13 -37.49 -43.97
CA LYS A 18 17.80 -37.00 -43.57
C LYS A 18 17.14 -37.89 -42.51
N LYS A 19 17.24 -39.22 -42.64
CA LYS A 19 16.66 -40.15 -41.67
C LYS A 19 17.39 -40.06 -40.31
N SER A 20 18.71 -39.92 -40.32
CA SER A 20 19.51 -39.76 -39.11
C SER A 20 19.23 -38.43 -38.41
N VAL A 21 19.06 -37.32 -39.14
CA VAL A 21 18.70 -36.02 -38.58
C VAL A 21 17.28 -36.02 -37.99
N LEU A 22 16.32 -36.67 -38.68
CA LEU A 22 14.95 -36.82 -38.16
C LEU A 22 14.92 -37.69 -36.89
N LEU A 23 15.74 -38.80 -36.86
CA LEU A 23 15.85 -39.65 -35.69
C LEU A 23 16.48 -38.88 -34.50
N TYR A 24 17.49 -38.04 -34.76
CA TYR A 24 18.12 -37.21 -33.73
C TYR A 24 17.17 -36.14 -33.19
N LEU A 25 16.37 -35.51 -34.05
CA LEU A 25 15.33 -34.55 -33.65
C LEU A 25 14.19 -35.24 -32.88
N PHE A 26 13.83 -36.46 -33.27
CA PHE A 26 12.84 -37.27 -32.55
C PHE A 26 13.36 -37.75 -31.18
N LEU A 27 14.65 -38.14 -31.07
CA LEU A 27 15.29 -38.49 -29.81
C LEU A 27 15.44 -37.26 -28.89
N LEU A 28 15.70 -36.08 -29.44
CA LEU A 28 15.71 -34.85 -28.67
C LEU A 28 14.31 -34.42 -28.17
N SER A 29 13.23 -34.80 -28.88
CA SER A 29 11.85 -34.57 -28.45
C SER A 29 11.38 -35.57 -27.37
N LEU A 30 12.10 -36.68 -27.20
CA LEU A 30 11.85 -37.70 -26.17
C LEU A 30 12.66 -37.47 -24.88
N ILE A 31 13.55 -36.44 -24.86
CA ILE A 31 14.11 -35.99 -23.60
C ILE A 31 12.91 -35.38 -22.84
N PRO A 32 12.40 -35.99 -21.76
CA PRO A 32 11.43 -35.33 -20.95
C PRO A 32 12.10 -34.03 -20.54
N ILE A 33 11.55 -32.88 -20.97
CA ILE A 33 11.78 -31.64 -20.29
C ILE A 33 11.21 -31.90 -18.90
N SER A 34 11.97 -32.59 -18.05
CA SER A 34 11.77 -32.49 -16.63
C SER A 34 11.89 -31.02 -16.37
N ARG A 35 10.73 -30.32 -16.32
CA ARG A 35 10.65 -29.07 -15.57
C ARG A 35 11.33 -29.45 -14.26
N VAL A 36 12.55 -29.01 -14.09
CA VAL A 36 13.15 -28.89 -12.79
C VAL A 36 12.22 -27.89 -12.12
N TRP A 37 11.19 -28.42 -11.49
CA TRP A 37 10.47 -27.71 -10.46
C TRP A 37 11.57 -27.45 -9.46
N GLY A 38 12.20 -26.28 -9.54
CA GLY A 38 13.04 -25.83 -8.45
C GLY A 38 12.17 -26.02 -7.23
N GLN A 39 12.58 -26.89 -6.31
CA GLN A 39 11.96 -26.95 -5.00
C GLN A 39 11.97 -25.50 -4.53
N GLU A 40 10.79 -24.88 -4.39
CA GLU A 40 10.72 -23.55 -3.78
C GLU A 40 11.42 -23.71 -2.44
N VAL A 41 12.55 -23.03 -2.29
CA VAL A 41 13.35 -23.11 -1.08
C VAL A 41 12.46 -22.61 0.04
N GLN A 42 12.08 -23.53 0.93
CA GLN A 42 11.22 -23.20 2.05
C GLN A 42 11.91 -22.18 2.94
N VAL A 43 11.27 -21.05 3.18
CA VAL A 43 11.78 -19.99 4.06
C VAL A 43 11.80 -20.51 5.49
N GLN A 44 12.98 -20.55 6.11
CA GLN A 44 13.15 -20.99 7.48
C GLN A 44 12.84 -19.82 8.47
N PRO A 45 12.45 -20.12 9.73
CA PRO A 45 12.10 -19.11 10.73
C PRO A 45 13.35 -18.43 11.33
N THR A 46 14.20 -17.89 10.47
CA THR A 46 15.40 -17.13 10.84
C THR A 46 15.48 -15.86 10.00
N TRP A 47 15.99 -14.77 10.56
CA TRP A 47 16.18 -13.52 9.82
C TRP A 47 17.06 -13.69 8.60
N GLU A 48 18.07 -14.55 8.68
CA GLU A 48 18.94 -14.86 7.53
C GLU A 48 18.14 -15.44 6.36
N SER A 49 17.37 -16.51 6.58
CA SER A 49 16.57 -17.16 5.53
C SER A 49 15.48 -16.22 4.98
N ILE A 50 14.83 -15.46 5.85
CA ILE A 50 13.81 -14.49 5.47
C ILE A 50 14.43 -13.39 4.58
N ASN A 51 15.61 -12.88 4.93
CA ASN A 51 16.29 -11.85 4.16
C ASN A 51 16.83 -12.36 2.81
N GLN A 52 17.27 -13.62 2.73
CA GLN A 52 17.72 -14.25 1.48
C GLN A 52 16.60 -14.33 0.43
N ARG A 53 15.34 -14.46 0.85
CA ARG A 53 14.20 -14.45 -0.07
C ARG A 53 14.08 -13.13 -0.85
N GLY A 54 14.50 -12.01 -0.27
CA GLY A 54 14.37 -10.69 -0.84
C GLY A 54 12.92 -10.19 -0.88
N TYR A 55 12.67 -9.20 -1.72
CA TYR A 55 11.38 -8.53 -1.84
C TYR A 55 10.79 -8.71 -3.24
N PRO A 56 9.48 -8.94 -3.38
CA PRO A 56 8.85 -9.15 -4.67
C PRO A 56 8.93 -7.89 -5.54
N GLN A 57 9.24 -8.10 -6.82
CA GLN A 57 9.44 -7.03 -7.80
C GLN A 57 8.19 -6.15 -7.95
N TRP A 58 7.00 -6.76 -7.87
CA TRP A 58 5.74 -6.05 -8.03
C TRP A 58 5.61 -4.88 -7.05
N PHE A 59 6.08 -5.03 -5.79
CA PHE A 59 5.99 -3.97 -4.79
C PHE A 59 6.93 -2.80 -5.11
N ARG A 60 8.15 -3.09 -5.59
CA ARG A 60 9.09 -2.06 -6.03
C ARG A 60 8.58 -1.27 -7.24
N ASP A 61 7.76 -1.92 -8.09
CA ASP A 61 7.21 -1.35 -9.33
C ASP A 61 5.88 -0.62 -9.11
N ALA A 62 5.11 -1.02 -8.12
CA ALA A 62 3.75 -0.54 -7.84
C ALA A 62 3.68 0.97 -7.55
N LYS A 63 4.57 1.50 -6.74
CA LYS A 63 4.69 2.90 -6.30
C LYS A 63 3.49 3.47 -5.56
N LEU A 64 2.25 3.13 -5.94
CA LEU A 64 1.02 3.60 -5.32
C LEU A 64 0.17 2.43 -4.83
N GLY A 65 -0.17 2.46 -3.54
CA GLY A 65 -1.22 1.66 -2.93
C GLY A 65 -2.24 2.53 -2.23
N ILE A 66 -3.41 1.96 -1.98
CA ILE A 66 -4.46 2.57 -1.16
C ILE A 66 -4.49 1.86 0.19
N PHE A 67 -4.56 2.63 1.27
CA PHE A 67 -4.83 2.15 2.61
C PHE A 67 -6.26 2.50 2.99
N ILE A 68 -6.94 1.65 3.75
CA ILE A 68 -8.33 1.90 4.16
C ILE A 68 -8.43 1.72 5.66
N HIS A 69 -8.65 2.83 6.38
CA HIS A 69 -9.02 2.79 7.79
C HIS A 69 -10.54 2.93 7.91
N TRP A 70 -11.21 1.80 8.10
CA TRP A 70 -12.66 1.69 8.23
C TRP A 70 -13.03 0.62 9.25
N GLY A 71 -13.89 0.94 10.20
CA GLY A 71 -14.26 0.06 11.30
C GLY A 71 -15.23 0.75 12.25
N LEU A 72 -15.37 0.25 13.47
CA LEU A 72 -16.29 0.81 14.47
C LEU A 72 -16.00 2.27 14.82
N TYR A 73 -14.74 2.70 14.75
CA TYR A 73 -14.32 4.08 14.95
C TYR A 73 -14.87 5.04 13.90
N SER A 74 -15.36 4.53 12.77
CA SER A 74 -16.04 5.35 11.74
C SER A 74 -17.46 5.73 12.17
N VAL A 75 -18.06 5.08 13.17
CA VAL A 75 -19.39 5.44 13.69
C VAL A 75 -19.33 6.78 14.42
N PRO A 76 -18.49 6.99 15.46
CA PRO A 76 -18.28 8.32 16.03
C PRO A 76 -17.55 9.25 15.05
N ALA A 77 -16.64 8.76 14.23
CA ALA A 77 -15.82 9.50 13.27
C ALA A 77 -15.24 10.79 13.87
N TYR A 78 -14.65 10.71 15.06
CA TYR A 78 -14.32 11.90 15.84
C TYR A 78 -12.98 11.80 16.57
N SER A 79 -12.20 12.86 16.45
CA SER A 79 -11.01 13.15 17.23
C SER A 79 -10.81 14.67 17.35
N HIS A 80 -9.73 15.10 18.00
CA HIS A 80 -9.25 16.48 17.85
C HIS A 80 -8.97 16.80 16.37
N PRO A 81 -8.96 18.09 15.96
CA PRO A 81 -8.73 18.47 14.57
C PRO A 81 -7.49 17.87 13.91
N ASP A 82 -6.43 17.68 14.70
CA ASP A 82 -5.16 17.09 14.23
C ASP A 82 -4.94 15.66 14.72
N GLY A 83 -5.97 15.02 15.30
CA GLY A 83 -5.86 13.70 15.94
C GLY A 83 -6.43 12.58 15.08
N TYR A 84 -6.09 11.36 15.45
CA TYR A 84 -6.50 10.12 14.80
C TYR A 84 -7.85 9.65 15.33
N SER A 85 -8.87 9.56 14.49
CA SER A 85 -10.22 9.15 14.90
C SER A 85 -10.31 7.63 15.14
N GLU A 86 -9.46 6.82 14.54
CA GLU A 86 -9.35 5.37 14.82
C GLU A 86 -8.91 5.08 16.26
N TRP A 87 -8.37 6.08 16.97
CA TRP A 87 -8.03 6.00 18.40
C TRP A 87 -9.17 6.44 19.32
N PHE A 88 -10.38 6.60 18.81
CA PHE A 88 -11.54 7.08 19.60
C PHE A 88 -11.77 6.24 20.85
N TYR A 89 -11.80 4.91 20.70
CA TYR A 89 -12.03 4.00 21.83
C TYR A 89 -10.93 4.09 22.89
N ARG A 90 -9.65 4.19 22.47
CA ARG A 90 -8.55 4.39 23.41
C ARG A 90 -8.70 5.69 24.20
N GLY A 91 -9.08 6.77 23.55
CA GLY A 91 -9.34 8.06 24.22
C GLY A 91 -10.48 7.96 25.23
N LEU A 92 -11.54 7.21 24.95
CA LEU A 92 -12.58 6.96 25.96
C LEU A 92 -12.03 6.20 27.16
N MET A 93 -11.23 5.17 26.94
CA MET A 93 -10.61 4.38 28.01
C MET A 93 -9.67 5.19 28.89
N THR A 94 -8.96 6.16 28.33
CA THR A 94 -8.01 7.03 29.05
C THR A 94 -8.65 8.28 29.64
N GLY A 95 -9.97 8.48 29.44
CA GLY A 95 -10.69 9.64 29.95
C GLY A 95 -10.40 10.94 29.22
N ASP A 96 -10.05 10.89 27.92
CA ASP A 96 -9.93 12.07 27.08
C ASP A 96 -11.24 12.87 27.10
N SER A 97 -11.19 14.05 27.71
CA SER A 97 -12.39 14.86 27.98
C SER A 97 -13.16 15.26 26.71
N THR A 98 -12.45 15.43 25.59
CA THR A 98 -13.04 15.81 24.32
C THR A 98 -13.85 14.65 23.74
N ARG A 99 -13.28 13.43 23.73
CA ARG A 99 -13.95 12.21 23.26
C ARG A 99 -15.10 11.80 24.19
N VAL A 100 -14.90 11.96 25.48
CA VAL A 100 -15.96 11.74 26.49
C VAL A 100 -17.13 12.74 26.29
N SER A 101 -16.84 14.02 26.03
CA SER A 101 -17.85 15.02 25.73
C SER A 101 -18.61 14.71 24.44
N GLU A 102 -17.89 14.28 23.39
CA GLU A 102 -18.50 13.85 22.14
C GLU A 102 -19.43 12.64 22.33
N MET A 103 -18.97 11.64 23.08
CA MET A 103 -19.80 10.50 23.46
C MET A 103 -21.07 10.91 24.20
N GLN A 104 -20.96 11.87 25.14
CA GLN A 104 -22.11 12.39 25.87
C GLN A 104 -23.10 13.14 24.96
N GLN A 105 -22.60 13.85 23.93
CA GLN A 105 -23.43 14.51 22.92
C GLN A 105 -24.13 13.50 22.02
N PHE A 106 -23.41 12.46 21.61
CA PHE A 106 -23.98 11.36 20.85
C PHE A 106 -25.10 10.68 21.65
N ASN A 107 -24.87 10.39 22.94
CA ASN A 107 -25.87 9.83 23.82
C ASN A 107 -27.08 10.74 24.01
N ARG A 108 -26.92 12.05 24.12
CA ARG A 108 -28.06 12.99 24.18
C ARG A 108 -28.89 12.99 22.89
N ARG A 109 -28.25 12.86 21.74
CA ARG A 109 -28.90 12.80 20.43
C ARG A 109 -29.64 11.48 20.19
N TRP A 110 -29.11 10.38 20.69
CA TRP A 110 -29.61 9.02 20.52
C TRP A 110 -30.07 8.35 21.84
N GLY A 111 -30.09 9.10 22.93
CA GLY A 111 -30.17 8.62 24.30
C GLY A 111 -31.45 7.89 24.71
N TYR A 112 -32.52 7.98 23.92
CA TYR A 112 -33.70 7.16 24.12
C TYR A 112 -33.42 5.66 23.85
N LEU A 113 -32.33 5.31 23.18
CA LEU A 113 -31.91 3.93 22.95
C LEU A 113 -31.11 3.35 24.10
N LEU A 114 -30.50 4.19 24.96
CA LEU A 114 -29.59 3.77 26.03
C LEU A 114 -30.14 3.94 27.44
N GLY A 115 -31.29 4.64 27.60
CA GLY A 115 -31.89 4.97 28.89
C GLY A 115 -31.10 5.96 29.74
N ASP A 116 -31.78 6.55 30.74
CA ASP A 116 -31.25 7.63 31.62
C ASP A 116 -30.03 7.25 32.50
N GLN A 117 -29.58 6.00 32.47
CA GLN A 117 -28.50 5.50 33.32
C GLN A 117 -27.11 6.08 32.98
N TRP A 118 -26.98 6.80 31.86
CA TRP A 118 -25.73 7.37 31.37
C TRP A 118 -25.45 8.82 31.78
N SER A 119 -26.39 9.48 32.45
CA SER A 119 -26.29 10.91 32.80
C SER A 119 -25.35 11.24 33.95
N GLY A 120 -24.74 10.26 34.62
CA GLY A 120 -23.95 10.50 35.81
C GLY A 120 -22.58 9.83 35.84
N ARG A 121 -21.53 10.64 35.86
CA ARG A 121 -20.17 10.35 36.32
C ARG A 121 -19.22 9.64 35.34
N LEU A 122 -18.69 10.41 34.41
CA LEU A 122 -17.34 10.17 33.90
C LEU A 122 -16.41 11.26 34.46
N SER A 123 -16.21 11.30 35.76
CA SER A 123 -15.18 12.11 36.41
C SER A 123 -14.31 11.21 37.25
N ASN A 124 -13.07 11.11 36.86
CA ASN A 124 -11.88 10.55 37.50
C ASN A 124 -11.27 9.35 36.77
N ASN A 125 -9.96 9.46 36.52
CA ASN A 125 -9.15 8.55 35.70
C ASN A 125 -9.21 7.04 36.07
N ASP A 126 -9.59 6.69 37.29
CA ASP A 126 -9.68 5.28 37.72
C ASP A 126 -11.02 4.61 37.40
N ALA A 127 -12.08 5.40 37.17
CA ALA A 127 -13.40 4.86 36.88
C ALA A 127 -13.56 4.37 35.41
N VAL A 128 -12.73 4.85 34.49
CA VAL A 128 -12.78 4.48 33.06
C VAL A 128 -12.13 3.12 32.83
N LYS A 129 -11.11 2.76 33.59
CA LYS A 129 -10.36 1.50 33.45
C LYS A 129 -11.20 0.25 33.74
N GLN A 130 -12.28 0.37 34.51
CA GLN A 130 -13.18 -0.73 34.87
C GLN A 130 -14.65 -0.38 34.62
N ASN A 131 -14.94 0.61 33.77
CA ASN A 131 -16.32 1.03 33.55
C ASN A 131 -16.96 0.16 32.44
N PRO A 132 -17.82 -0.82 32.78
CA PRO A 132 -18.52 -1.63 31.78
C PRO A 132 -19.30 -0.77 30.77
N LYS A 133 -19.63 0.48 31.11
CA LYS A 133 -20.40 1.40 30.29
C LYS A 133 -19.63 1.91 29.05
N VAL A 134 -18.29 2.00 29.04
CA VAL A 134 -17.52 2.35 27.83
C VAL A 134 -17.53 1.18 26.85
N THR A 135 -17.38 -0.05 27.37
CA THR A 135 -17.51 -1.26 26.56
C THR A 135 -18.91 -1.39 25.98
N ASP A 136 -19.94 -1.07 26.77
CA ASP A 136 -21.34 -1.14 26.32
C ASP A 136 -21.62 -0.15 25.19
N LEU A 137 -21.07 1.07 25.24
CA LEU A 137 -21.21 2.04 24.16
C LEU A 137 -20.51 1.58 22.88
N TYR A 138 -19.31 1.06 23.01
CA TYR A 138 -18.59 0.55 21.85
C TYR A 138 -19.30 -0.68 21.25
N THR A 139 -19.94 -1.47 22.10
CA THR A 139 -20.86 -2.54 21.67
C THR A 139 -22.08 -1.97 20.93
N LEU A 140 -22.63 -0.84 21.38
CA LEU A 140 -23.70 -0.17 20.65
C LEU A 140 -23.27 0.29 19.27
N TYR A 141 -22.05 0.82 19.11
CA TYR A 141 -21.52 1.14 17.79
C TYR A 141 -21.47 -0.09 16.89
N ALA A 142 -21.06 -1.25 17.43
CA ALA A 142 -21.09 -2.50 16.67
C ALA A 142 -22.51 -2.94 16.28
N GLN A 143 -23.51 -2.62 17.09
CA GLN A 143 -24.93 -2.95 16.80
C GLN A 143 -25.59 -1.98 15.83
N THR A 144 -25.10 -0.74 15.73
CA THR A 144 -25.67 0.34 14.91
C THR A 144 -24.89 0.66 13.66
N TRP A 145 -23.79 -0.03 13.42
CA TRP A 145 -23.00 0.12 12.21
C TRP A 145 -23.53 -0.78 11.10
N PHE A 146 -24.29 -0.23 10.16
CA PHE A 146 -24.95 -1.02 9.10
C PHE A 146 -24.21 -0.98 7.75
N ALA A 147 -23.37 0.03 7.49
CA ALA A 147 -22.64 0.19 6.23
C ALA A 147 -23.57 0.18 4.99
N GLU A 148 -24.70 0.88 5.06
CA GLU A 148 -25.83 0.74 4.12
C GLU A 148 -25.47 1.11 2.67
N HIS A 149 -24.50 2.00 2.47
CA HIS A 149 -24.07 2.45 1.15
C HIS A 149 -22.76 1.79 0.69
N TRP A 150 -22.22 0.87 1.49
CA TRP A 150 -20.97 0.23 1.12
C TRP A 150 -21.11 -0.67 -0.11
N ASN A 151 -20.30 -0.40 -1.10
CA ASN A 151 -20.20 -1.20 -2.31
C ASN A 151 -18.71 -1.48 -2.61
N PRO A 152 -18.22 -2.71 -2.41
CA PRO A 152 -16.82 -3.06 -2.62
C PRO A 152 -16.36 -2.89 -4.06
N GLN A 153 -17.28 -3.04 -5.03
CA GLN A 153 -16.95 -2.84 -6.44
C GLN A 153 -16.69 -1.36 -6.75
N GLN A 154 -17.53 -0.46 -6.23
CA GLN A 154 -17.32 0.99 -6.40
C GLN A 154 -16.00 1.45 -5.77
N TRP A 155 -15.63 0.89 -4.61
CA TRP A 155 -14.32 1.17 -4.02
C TRP A 155 -13.18 0.69 -4.92
N ALA A 156 -13.27 -0.55 -5.41
CA ALA A 156 -12.24 -1.09 -6.31
C ALA A 156 -12.13 -0.30 -7.62
N ASP A 157 -13.27 0.16 -8.19
CA ASP A 157 -13.30 1.02 -9.38
C ASP A 157 -12.61 2.37 -9.13
N LEU A 158 -12.87 3.00 -7.99
CA LEU A 158 -12.22 4.25 -7.59
C LEU A 158 -10.70 4.07 -7.41
N PHE A 159 -10.27 2.97 -6.78
CA PHE A 159 -8.84 2.70 -6.56
C PHE A 159 -8.11 2.38 -7.85
N GLU A 160 -8.74 1.63 -8.76
CA GLU A 160 -8.21 1.43 -10.12
C GLU A 160 -8.11 2.76 -10.87
N GLN A 161 -9.15 3.60 -10.81
CA GLN A 161 -9.16 4.93 -11.40
C GLN A 161 -8.06 5.84 -10.83
N ALA A 162 -7.78 5.75 -9.53
CA ALA A 162 -6.67 6.44 -8.87
C ALA A 162 -5.29 5.96 -9.35
N GLY A 163 -5.21 4.83 -10.04
CA GLY A 163 -3.97 4.22 -10.53
C GLY A 163 -3.27 3.34 -9.50
N ALA A 164 -3.93 2.96 -8.41
CA ALA A 164 -3.38 2.07 -7.40
C ALA A 164 -3.00 0.70 -7.99
N LYS A 165 -1.98 0.07 -7.41
CA LYS A 165 -1.53 -1.28 -7.77
C LYS A 165 -1.79 -2.30 -6.67
N TYR A 166 -2.03 -1.83 -5.47
CA TYR A 166 -2.42 -2.64 -4.32
C TYR A 166 -3.32 -1.86 -3.38
N VAL A 167 -4.07 -2.59 -2.58
CA VAL A 167 -4.98 -2.05 -1.55
C VAL A 167 -4.66 -2.74 -0.24
N VAL A 168 -4.62 -2.00 0.86
CA VAL A 168 -4.45 -2.53 2.22
C VAL A 168 -5.68 -2.17 3.03
N LEU A 169 -6.45 -3.17 3.46
CA LEU A 169 -7.60 -2.97 4.35
C LEU A 169 -7.17 -3.18 5.80
N VAL A 170 -7.57 -2.29 6.69
CA VAL A 170 -7.52 -2.56 8.13
C VAL A 170 -8.53 -3.65 8.46
N THR A 171 -8.06 -4.89 8.60
CA THR A 171 -8.92 -6.04 8.88
C THR A 171 -9.29 -6.15 10.36
N LYS A 172 -8.38 -5.72 11.23
CA LYS A 172 -8.57 -5.58 12.68
C LYS A 172 -7.64 -4.48 13.18
N HIS A 173 -8.20 -3.43 13.78
CA HIS A 173 -7.44 -2.38 14.47
C HIS A 173 -7.20 -2.77 15.95
N HIS A 174 -6.61 -1.90 16.74
CA HIS A 174 -6.31 -2.14 18.16
C HIS A 174 -7.55 -2.31 19.04
N ASP A 175 -8.75 -1.98 18.55
CA ASP A 175 -10.03 -2.24 19.22
C ASP A 175 -10.47 -3.71 19.15
N GLY A 176 -9.73 -4.54 18.43
CA GLY A 176 -9.96 -5.97 18.29
C GLY A 176 -11.17 -6.34 17.43
N TYR A 177 -11.90 -5.36 16.85
CA TYR A 177 -13.04 -5.66 16.00
C TYR A 177 -12.60 -6.19 14.64
N CYS A 178 -13.04 -7.43 14.31
CA CYS A 178 -12.64 -8.11 13.09
C CYS A 178 -13.60 -7.81 11.93
N LEU A 179 -13.08 -7.44 10.76
CA LEU A 179 -13.90 -7.25 9.54
C LEU A 179 -14.18 -8.57 8.80
N TRP A 180 -13.93 -9.70 9.44
CA TRP A 180 -14.23 -11.07 8.96
C TRP A 180 -14.74 -11.93 10.11
N ARG A 181 -15.37 -13.05 9.79
CA ARG A 181 -15.78 -14.02 10.81
C ARG A 181 -14.57 -14.74 11.37
N SER A 182 -14.07 -14.28 12.52
CA SER A 182 -13.00 -14.93 13.26
C SER A 182 -13.57 -15.84 14.36
N ARG A 183 -13.05 -17.07 14.45
CA ARG A 183 -13.38 -17.98 15.56
C ARG A 183 -12.77 -17.55 16.88
N TYR A 184 -11.72 -16.70 16.83
CA TYR A 184 -11.04 -16.16 18.00
C TYR A 184 -11.70 -14.88 18.53
N GLN A 185 -12.59 -14.27 17.72
CA GLN A 185 -13.49 -13.17 18.11
C GLN A 185 -14.94 -13.50 17.68
N PRO A 186 -15.57 -14.51 18.29
CA PRO A 186 -16.84 -15.06 17.80
C PRO A 186 -17.99 -14.05 17.83
N ASN A 187 -17.97 -13.09 18.77
CA ASN A 187 -19.02 -12.10 18.98
C ASN A 187 -18.61 -10.66 18.65
N TRP A 188 -17.35 -10.44 18.23
CA TRP A 188 -16.77 -9.11 17.99
C TRP A 188 -16.24 -9.00 16.56
N ASN A 189 -17.16 -9.12 15.59
CA ASN A 189 -16.82 -9.10 14.17
C ASN A 189 -17.98 -8.65 13.29
N SER A 190 -17.69 -8.15 12.10
CA SER A 190 -18.64 -7.58 11.13
C SER A 190 -19.66 -8.58 10.56
N VAL A 191 -19.47 -9.88 10.78
CA VAL A 191 -20.42 -10.92 10.31
C VAL A 191 -21.52 -11.17 11.32
N VAL A 192 -21.20 -11.06 12.62
CA VAL A 192 -22.13 -11.36 13.72
C VAL A 192 -22.80 -10.07 14.21
N THR A 193 -22.10 -8.95 14.17
CA THR A 193 -22.60 -7.63 14.56
C THR A 193 -22.41 -6.63 13.40
N GLY A 194 -23.07 -5.49 13.50
CA GLY A 194 -22.91 -4.41 12.53
C GLY A 194 -23.42 -4.76 11.14
N PRO A 195 -22.56 -4.69 10.09
CA PRO A 195 -22.97 -4.87 8.69
C PRO A 195 -23.49 -6.28 8.36
N HIS A 196 -23.28 -7.27 9.23
CA HIS A 196 -23.62 -8.67 9.02
C HIS A 196 -23.02 -9.26 7.72
N MET A 197 -21.81 -8.86 7.39
CA MET A 197 -21.10 -9.29 6.17
C MET A 197 -19.60 -9.50 6.40
N ASP A 198 -19.02 -10.37 5.58
CA ASP A 198 -17.56 -10.57 5.50
C ASP A 198 -16.97 -9.50 4.58
N ILE A 199 -16.55 -8.38 5.18
CA ILE A 199 -16.00 -7.22 4.48
C ILE A 199 -14.67 -7.59 3.82
N VAL A 200 -13.84 -8.37 4.52
CA VAL A 200 -12.53 -8.81 4.03
C VAL A 200 -12.68 -9.63 2.74
N ASP A 201 -13.60 -10.60 2.70
CA ASP A 201 -13.85 -11.42 1.53
C ASP A 201 -14.38 -10.58 0.36
N SER A 202 -15.40 -9.77 0.61
CA SER A 202 -16.08 -8.99 -0.42
C SER A 202 -15.15 -7.99 -1.09
N LEU A 203 -14.35 -7.24 -0.31
CA LEU A 203 -13.39 -6.29 -0.86
C LEU A 203 -12.21 -7.00 -1.54
N THR A 204 -11.73 -8.12 -0.98
CA THR A 204 -10.64 -8.90 -1.58
C THR A 204 -11.00 -9.36 -2.99
N ARG A 205 -12.21 -9.85 -3.19
CA ARG A 205 -12.70 -10.28 -4.51
C ARG A 205 -12.79 -9.09 -5.48
N ALA A 206 -13.35 -7.97 -5.06
CA ALA A 206 -13.49 -6.78 -5.89
C ALA A 206 -12.12 -6.20 -6.32
N VAL A 207 -11.18 -6.08 -5.39
CA VAL A 207 -9.82 -5.57 -5.65
C VAL A 207 -9.06 -6.50 -6.61
N ARG A 208 -9.12 -7.82 -6.39
CA ARG A 208 -8.45 -8.79 -7.26
C ARG A 208 -9.07 -8.86 -8.66
N ALA A 209 -10.38 -8.66 -8.79
CA ALA A 209 -11.05 -8.59 -10.09
C ALA A 209 -10.54 -7.42 -10.96
N LYS A 210 -9.97 -6.37 -10.33
CA LYS A 210 -9.30 -5.26 -11.00
C LYS A 210 -7.80 -5.48 -11.25
N GLY A 211 -7.27 -6.67 -10.98
CA GLY A 211 -5.86 -6.98 -11.15
C GLY A 211 -4.95 -6.35 -10.09
N MET A 212 -5.49 -5.71 -9.06
CA MET A 212 -4.73 -5.14 -7.95
C MET A 212 -4.36 -6.22 -6.93
N LYS A 213 -3.21 -6.06 -6.25
CA LYS A 213 -2.83 -6.91 -5.12
C LYS A 213 -3.62 -6.52 -3.88
N MET A 214 -4.08 -7.52 -3.10
CA MET A 214 -4.77 -7.27 -1.84
C MET A 214 -3.84 -7.49 -0.67
N GLY A 215 -3.76 -6.52 0.21
CA GLY A 215 -3.03 -6.52 1.46
C GLY A 215 -3.95 -6.32 2.67
N PHE A 216 -3.50 -6.75 3.83
CA PHE A 216 -4.21 -6.61 5.09
C PHE A 216 -3.34 -5.92 6.14
N TYR A 217 -3.92 -4.93 6.80
CA TYR A 217 -3.41 -4.47 8.08
C TYR A 217 -3.98 -5.36 9.19
N TYR A 218 -3.11 -5.70 10.12
CA TYR A 218 -3.46 -6.50 11.29
C TYR A 218 -2.76 -5.94 12.53
N SER A 219 -3.52 -5.51 13.54
CA SER A 219 -2.95 -5.12 14.81
C SER A 219 -2.44 -6.34 15.57
N LEU A 220 -1.16 -6.31 15.95
CA LEU A 220 -0.53 -7.37 16.75
C LEU A 220 -1.09 -7.42 18.16
N THR A 221 -1.36 -6.25 18.76
CA THR A 221 -1.93 -6.12 20.11
C THR A 221 -3.30 -5.46 20.05
N GLU A 222 -4.10 -5.66 21.09
CA GLU A 222 -5.43 -5.08 21.27
C GLU A 222 -5.50 -4.30 22.59
N TRP A 223 -6.31 -3.25 22.62
CA TRP A 223 -6.45 -2.41 23.82
C TRP A 223 -7.14 -3.14 24.97
N THR A 224 -8.05 -4.06 24.65
CA THR A 224 -8.88 -4.77 25.62
C THR A 224 -9.04 -6.23 25.23
N ASN A 225 -8.02 -7.03 25.45
CA ASN A 225 -8.12 -8.47 25.29
C ASN A 225 -8.08 -9.11 26.69
N GLY A 226 -8.88 -10.17 26.89
CA GLY A 226 -8.94 -10.84 28.20
C GLY A 226 -7.64 -11.57 28.59
N LEU A 227 -6.76 -11.85 27.63
CA LEU A 227 -5.48 -12.50 27.88
C LEU A 227 -4.34 -11.48 28.06
N HIS A 228 -4.45 -10.29 27.48
CA HIS A 228 -3.46 -9.23 27.61
C HIS A 228 -4.09 -7.87 27.34
N ILE A 229 -3.92 -6.93 28.25
CA ILE A 229 -4.40 -5.56 28.11
C ILE A 229 -3.22 -4.65 27.81
N TRP A 230 -3.16 -4.16 26.59
CA TRP A 230 -2.07 -3.31 26.11
C TRP A 230 -1.83 -2.08 27.00
N MET A 231 -0.57 -1.79 27.33
CA MET A 231 -0.11 -0.74 28.23
C MET A 231 -0.56 -0.87 29.71
N GLN A 232 -1.12 -1.99 30.12
CA GLN A 232 -1.54 -2.23 31.51
C GLN A 232 -0.92 -3.48 32.12
N ASP A 233 -0.75 -4.52 31.33
CA ASP A 233 -0.12 -5.75 31.77
C ASP A 233 1.42 -5.63 31.68
N PRO A 234 2.14 -6.40 32.53
CA PRO A 234 3.58 -6.54 32.40
C PRO A 234 4.00 -7.02 31.01
N ASP A 235 5.19 -6.61 30.56
CA ASP A 235 5.72 -6.96 29.23
C ASP A 235 5.88 -8.48 29.02
N ASP A 236 6.04 -9.25 30.11
CA ASP A 236 6.17 -10.71 30.10
C ASP A 236 4.81 -11.46 30.04
N ALA A 237 3.70 -10.78 30.26
CA ALA A 237 2.36 -11.38 30.20
C ALA A 237 1.82 -11.60 28.76
N ILE A 238 2.60 -11.23 27.72
CA ILE A 238 2.14 -11.27 26.33
C ILE A 238 2.11 -12.68 25.74
N ASP A 239 2.89 -13.63 26.27
CA ASP A 239 3.11 -14.95 25.66
C ASP A 239 1.82 -15.75 25.48
N GLU A 240 0.91 -15.71 26.45
CA GLU A 240 -0.38 -16.42 26.38
C GLU A 240 -1.27 -15.81 25.30
N TYR A 241 -1.33 -14.48 25.24
CA TYR A 241 -2.06 -13.76 24.19
C TYR A 241 -1.51 -14.09 22.78
N VAL A 242 -0.21 -14.04 22.61
CA VAL A 242 0.44 -14.30 21.34
C VAL A 242 0.20 -15.74 20.89
N SER A 243 0.45 -16.72 21.77
CA SER A 243 0.41 -18.14 21.41
C SER A 243 -1.03 -18.66 21.21
N HIS A 244 -1.99 -18.23 22.04
CA HIS A 244 -3.34 -18.80 22.04
C HIS A 244 -4.36 -17.95 21.28
N TYR A 245 -4.07 -16.69 21.02
CA TYR A 245 -5.00 -15.78 20.35
C TYR A 245 -4.42 -15.16 19.07
N MET A 246 -3.33 -14.39 19.16
CA MET A 246 -2.83 -13.59 18.04
C MET A 246 -2.33 -14.46 16.87
N ILE A 247 -1.44 -15.42 17.14
CA ILE A 247 -0.90 -16.32 16.10
C ILE A 247 -1.99 -17.13 15.40
N PRO A 248 -2.88 -17.84 16.11
CA PRO A 248 -3.90 -18.63 15.45
C PRO A 248 -4.93 -17.76 14.70
N GLN A 249 -5.26 -16.56 15.19
CA GLN A 249 -6.15 -15.63 14.49
C GLN A 249 -5.48 -15.08 13.21
N PHE A 250 -4.19 -14.70 13.28
CA PHE A 250 -3.43 -14.28 12.12
C PHE A 250 -3.37 -15.38 11.06
N LYS A 251 -3.09 -16.63 11.48
CA LYS A 251 -3.07 -17.79 10.58
C LYS A 251 -4.44 -18.08 9.97
N GLU A 252 -5.53 -17.90 10.72
CA GLU A 252 -6.91 -18.01 10.20
C GLU A 252 -7.13 -16.99 9.06
N LEU A 253 -6.83 -15.71 9.29
CA LEU A 253 -7.00 -14.63 8.32
C LEU A 253 -6.18 -14.90 7.05
N VAL A 254 -4.90 -15.20 7.19
CA VAL A 254 -4.01 -15.45 6.05
C VAL A 254 -4.41 -16.70 5.27
N SER A 255 -4.74 -17.80 5.94
CA SER A 255 -5.14 -19.05 5.29
C SER A 255 -6.40 -18.88 4.47
N LYS A 256 -7.36 -18.10 4.98
CA LYS A 256 -8.65 -17.90 4.34
C LYS A 256 -8.58 -17.02 3.10
N TYR A 257 -7.82 -15.92 3.16
CA TYR A 257 -7.86 -14.90 2.12
C TYR A 257 -6.58 -14.74 1.31
N ARG A 258 -5.45 -15.30 1.79
CA ARG A 258 -4.14 -15.30 1.12
C ARG A 258 -3.73 -13.90 0.61
N PRO A 259 -3.58 -12.90 1.48
CA PRO A 259 -3.18 -11.55 1.07
C PRO A 259 -1.75 -11.54 0.50
N SER A 260 -1.48 -10.68 -0.48
CA SER A 260 -0.12 -10.49 -1.02
C SER A 260 0.75 -9.59 -0.14
N LEU A 261 0.14 -8.81 0.75
CA LEU A 261 0.85 -7.91 1.67
C LEU A 261 0.24 -8.01 3.07
N ILE A 262 1.09 -8.08 4.07
CA ILE A 262 0.73 -7.90 5.48
C ILE A 262 1.36 -6.61 6.00
N PHE A 263 0.55 -5.77 6.58
CA PHE A 263 0.94 -4.57 7.30
C PHE A 263 0.56 -4.75 8.76
N THR A 264 1.54 -5.04 9.61
CA THR A 264 1.35 -5.15 11.07
C THR A 264 1.50 -3.80 11.74
N ASP A 265 0.93 -3.66 12.93
CA ASP A 265 1.00 -2.48 13.78
C ASP A 265 0.74 -2.84 15.24
N GLY A 266 0.98 -1.92 16.18
CA GLY A 266 0.77 -2.17 17.61
C GLY A 266 1.92 -2.93 18.27
N GLU A 267 3.11 -2.90 17.67
CA GLU A 267 4.30 -3.62 18.10
C GLU A 267 5.11 -2.92 19.21
N TRP A 268 4.80 -1.69 19.52
CA TRP A 268 5.70 -0.70 20.18
C TRP A 268 6.30 -1.12 21.52
N GLN A 269 5.66 -2.01 22.28
CA GLN A 269 6.10 -2.40 23.62
C GLN A 269 6.86 -3.73 23.64
N ASN A 270 6.76 -4.53 22.58
CA ASN A 270 7.23 -5.90 22.57
C ASN A 270 8.33 -6.12 21.51
N THR A 271 9.05 -7.21 21.68
CA THR A 271 10.12 -7.61 20.76
C THR A 271 9.57 -8.49 19.64
N ALA A 272 10.32 -8.59 18.55
CA ALA A 272 10.04 -9.52 17.46
C ALA A 272 10.04 -10.99 17.93
N GLU A 273 10.83 -11.31 18.96
CA GLU A 273 10.87 -12.64 19.58
C GLU A 273 9.57 -12.93 20.33
N GLN A 274 9.08 -11.98 21.15
CA GLN A 274 7.81 -12.13 21.85
C GLN A 274 6.62 -12.29 20.92
N PHE A 275 6.66 -11.68 19.74
CA PHE A 275 5.63 -11.87 18.70
C PHE A 275 5.84 -13.11 17.81
N HIS A 276 6.88 -13.91 18.03
CA HIS A 276 7.27 -15.01 17.15
C HIS A 276 7.37 -14.60 15.68
N ALA A 277 7.95 -13.42 15.43
CA ALA A 277 7.93 -12.77 14.13
C ALA A 277 8.58 -13.62 13.03
N THR A 278 9.71 -14.29 13.30
CA THR A 278 10.39 -15.14 12.32
C THR A 278 9.54 -16.33 11.92
N GLU A 279 8.87 -16.98 12.87
CA GLU A 279 7.96 -18.10 12.62
C GLU A 279 6.75 -17.68 11.80
N LEU A 280 6.13 -16.53 12.15
CA LEU A 280 4.96 -16.05 11.44
C LEU A 280 5.28 -15.57 10.03
N ILE A 281 6.37 -14.82 9.85
CA ILE A 281 6.79 -14.29 8.55
C ILE A 281 7.19 -15.45 7.62
N SER A 282 7.99 -16.42 8.08
CA SER A 282 8.37 -17.58 7.29
C SER A 282 7.16 -18.43 6.92
N TRP A 283 6.26 -18.69 7.88
CA TRP A 283 5.01 -19.40 7.63
C TRP A 283 4.13 -18.66 6.59
N TYR A 284 3.99 -17.34 6.72
CA TYR A 284 3.23 -16.52 5.77
C TYR A 284 3.82 -16.60 4.36
N TYR A 285 5.13 -16.48 4.22
CA TYR A 285 5.82 -16.58 2.94
C TYR A 285 5.66 -17.95 2.29
N ASN A 286 5.81 -19.02 3.07
CA ASN A 286 5.61 -20.38 2.60
C ASN A 286 4.14 -20.69 2.25
N THR A 287 3.19 -20.03 2.93
CA THR A 287 1.76 -20.20 2.68
C THR A 287 1.31 -19.46 1.42
N VAL A 288 1.71 -18.20 1.25
CA VAL A 288 1.21 -17.32 0.17
C VAL A 288 2.08 -17.42 -1.08
N GLY A 289 3.39 -17.63 -0.93
CA GLY A 289 4.33 -17.78 -2.05
C GLY A 289 5.06 -16.50 -2.44
N PRO A 290 5.58 -16.43 -3.68
CA PRO A 290 6.56 -15.40 -4.09
C PRO A 290 6.02 -13.97 -4.08
N ASP A 291 4.74 -13.78 -4.19
CA ASP A 291 4.10 -12.45 -4.16
C ASP A 291 3.98 -11.86 -2.75
N ALA A 292 4.24 -12.65 -1.70
CA ALA A 292 4.05 -12.21 -0.32
C ALA A 292 5.10 -11.19 0.12
N ILE A 293 4.67 -10.15 0.84
CA ILE A 293 5.53 -9.14 1.46
C ILE A 293 4.96 -8.71 2.81
N VAL A 294 5.84 -8.38 3.75
CA VAL A 294 5.47 -7.81 5.05
C VAL A 294 6.13 -6.44 5.25
N ASN A 295 5.52 -5.59 6.09
CA ASN A 295 6.17 -4.37 6.58
C ASN A 295 7.17 -4.70 7.72
N ASP A 296 7.83 -3.67 8.26
CA ASP A 296 8.86 -3.80 9.29
C ASP A 296 8.37 -3.58 10.73
N ARG A 297 7.04 -3.59 10.97
CA ARG A 297 6.44 -3.36 12.30
C ARG A 297 6.08 -4.69 12.99
N TRP A 298 7.09 -5.44 13.44
CA TRP A 298 6.93 -6.74 14.11
C TRP A 298 7.52 -6.79 15.52
N GLY A 299 7.78 -5.64 16.11
CA GLY A 299 8.44 -5.50 17.41
C GLY A 299 9.90 -5.06 17.30
N SER A 300 10.47 -4.68 18.43
CA SER A 300 11.90 -4.31 18.48
C SER A 300 12.77 -5.51 18.08
N GLY A 301 13.87 -5.27 17.34
CA GLY A 301 14.70 -6.33 16.79
C GLY A 301 14.24 -6.89 15.46
N THR A 302 13.21 -6.34 14.81
CA THR A 302 12.81 -6.72 13.46
C THR A 302 13.88 -6.38 12.43
N GLU A 303 14.38 -7.39 11.70
CA GLU A 303 15.44 -7.23 10.70
C GLU A 303 14.96 -7.27 9.26
N HIS A 304 13.67 -7.47 9.01
CA HIS A 304 13.07 -7.63 7.69
C HIS A 304 11.84 -6.73 7.52
N GLY A 305 11.31 -6.67 6.28
CA GLY A 305 10.11 -5.95 5.91
C GLY A 305 10.38 -4.65 5.17
N PHE A 306 9.40 -4.20 4.37
CA PHE A 306 9.47 -2.89 3.77
C PHE A 306 9.23 -1.81 4.83
N LYS A 307 9.93 -0.67 4.69
CA LYS A 307 9.79 0.43 5.65
C LYS A 307 8.55 1.25 5.42
N THR A 308 7.94 1.67 6.51
CA THR A 308 6.67 2.40 6.54
C THR A 308 6.79 3.74 7.25
N PRO A 309 7.56 4.73 6.68
CA PRO A 309 7.58 6.06 7.26
C PRO A 309 6.15 6.63 7.27
N GLU A 310 5.70 7.08 8.45
CA GLU A 310 4.36 7.63 8.64
C GLU A 310 4.44 9.16 8.70
N TYR A 311 3.84 9.84 7.73
CA TYR A 311 3.89 11.31 7.54
C TYR A 311 5.32 11.92 7.56
N LYS A 312 6.35 11.11 7.36
CA LYS A 312 7.76 11.56 7.41
C LYS A 312 8.33 11.97 6.07
N GLY A 313 7.62 11.69 4.98
CA GLY A 313 8.11 11.93 3.63
C GLY A 313 9.19 10.93 3.19
N ALA A 314 10.04 11.35 2.25
CA ALA A 314 11.07 10.50 1.70
C ALA A 314 12.15 10.16 2.72
N ILE A 315 12.51 8.87 2.78
CA ILE A 315 13.63 8.37 3.57
C ILE A 315 14.80 7.95 2.65
N ASN A 316 15.99 7.96 3.21
CA ASN A 316 17.19 7.50 2.48
C ASN A 316 17.48 6.05 2.82
N ASP A 317 16.73 5.12 2.21
CA ASP A 317 16.99 3.68 2.28
C ASP A 317 17.06 3.10 0.87
N THR A 318 18.23 2.63 0.49
CA THR A 318 18.48 2.02 -0.84
C THR A 318 18.41 0.49 -0.80
N VAL A 319 18.38 -0.11 0.38
CA VAL A 319 18.40 -1.58 0.59
C VAL A 319 16.98 -2.11 0.67
N ARG A 320 16.21 -1.63 1.64
CA ARG A 320 14.83 -2.07 1.83
C ARG A 320 13.88 -1.23 0.97
N PRO A 321 12.89 -1.84 0.32
CA PRO A 321 11.81 -1.07 -0.26
C PRO A 321 11.05 -0.32 0.84
N TRP A 322 10.44 0.80 0.47
CA TRP A 322 9.64 1.58 1.41
C TRP A 322 8.48 2.27 0.72
N ALA A 323 7.41 2.49 1.48
CA ALA A 323 6.29 3.30 1.08
C ALA A 323 5.83 4.15 2.26
N GLU A 324 5.74 5.46 2.07
CA GLU A 324 5.15 6.33 3.08
C GLU A 324 3.68 5.97 3.25
N CYS A 325 3.24 5.74 4.49
CA CYS A 325 1.82 5.66 4.81
C CYS A 325 1.34 6.99 5.39
N ARG A 326 0.27 7.52 4.79
CA ARG A 326 -0.34 8.78 5.20
C ARG A 326 -1.77 8.91 4.73
N GLY A 327 -2.57 9.70 5.44
CA GLY A 327 -3.87 10.18 4.99
C GLY A 327 -3.75 11.26 3.90
N ILE A 328 -4.84 11.49 3.19
CA ILE A 328 -5.03 12.70 2.37
C ILE A 328 -5.13 13.92 3.32
N GLY A 329 -5.80 13.74 4.46
CA GLY A 329 -5.75 14.60 5.63
C GLY A 329 -4.68 14.16 6.63
N ARG A 330 -4.88 14.48 7.91
CA ARG A 330 -4.01 14.09 9.02
C ARG A 330 -4.48 12.81 9.74
N SER A 331 -5.80 12.60 9.83
CA SER A 331 -6.37 11.38 10.38
C SER A 331 -6.33 10.25 9.35
N PHE A 332 -6.10 9.00 9.78
CA PHE A 332 -6.25 7.86 8.90
C PHE A 332 -7.74 7.53 8.72
N ALA A 333 -8.49 7.27 9.80
CA ALA A 333 -9.92 7.12 9.68
C ALA A 333 -10.62 8.49 9.50
N PHE A 334 -11.85 8.47 9.00
CA PHE A 334 -12.62 9.68 8.82
C PHE A 334 -12.79 10.42 10.15
N ASN A 335 -12.33 11.67 10.19
CA ASN A 335 -12.51 12.56 11.34
C ASN A 335 -13.35 13.75 10.91
N ARG A 336 -14.64 13.77 11.29
CA ARG A 336 -15.56 14.86 10.93
C ARG A 336 -15.21 16.21 11.56
N ASN A 337 -14.28 16.22 12.51
CA ASN A 337 -13.75 17.42 13.15
C ASN A 337 -12.46 17.95 12.49
N GLU A 338 -11.96 17.25 11.47
CA GLU A 338 -10.76 17.62 10.76
C GLU A 338 -11.05 18.80 9.81
N PRO A 339 -10.32 19.93 9.92
CA PRO A 339 -10.55 21.08 9.06
C PRO A 339 -10.02 20.82 7.63
N LEU A 340 -10.67 21.44 6.63
CA LEU A 340 -10.27 21.32 5.22
C LEU A 340 -8.81 21.73 4.97
N SER A 341 -8.25 22.63 5.76
CA SER A 341 -6.85 23.04 5.68
C SER A 341 -5.85 21.92 5.94
N ASN A 342 -6.26 20.83 6.58
CA ASN A 342 -5.42 19.65 6.82
C ASN A 342 -5.31 18.73 5.60
N TYR A 343 -6.27 18.85 4.67
CA TYR A 343 -6.29 18.02 3.48
C TYR A 343 -5.34 18.55 2.41
N LEU A 344 -4.52 17.68 1.84
CA LEU A 344 -3.69 18.02 0.71
C LEU A 344 -4.56 18.43 -0.49
N THR A 345 -4.17 19.50 -1.17
CA THR A 345 -4.70 19.79 -2.50
C THR A 345 -4.19 18.74 -3.50
N SER A 346 -4.87 18.55 -4.63
CA SER A 346 -4.45 17.60 -5.68
C SER A 346 -3.02 17.88 -6.14
N ASP A 347 -2.66 19.15 -6.35
CA ASP A 347 -1.31 19.54 -6.73
C ASP A 347 -0.27 19.20 -5.65
N SER A 348 -0.58 19.44 -4.39
CA SER A 348 0.30 19.13 -3.27
C SER A 348 0.50 17.62 -3.12
N LEU A 349 -0.57 16.84 -3.31
CA LEU A 349 -0.52 15.37 -3.28
C LEU A 349 0.37 14.83 -4.42
N ILE A 350 0.17 15.29 -5.65
CA ILE A 350 0.97 14.89 -6.82
C ILE A 350 2.45 15.22 -6.60
N ARG A 351 2.77 16.45 -6.16
CA ARG A 351 4.16 16.89 -5.90
C ARG A 351 4.81 16.06 -4.79
N HIS A 352 4.06 15.78 -3.73
CA HIS A 352 4.53 14.93 -2.65
C HIS A 352 4.83 13.52 -3.14
N PHE A 353 3.92 12.92 -3.90
CA PHE A 353 4.10 11.60 -4.49
C PHE A 353 5.33 11.53 -5.43
N VAL A 354 5.50 12.51 -6.29
CA VAL A 354 6.69 12.63 -7.17
C VAL A 354 7.99 12.62 -6.35
N LYS A 355 8.04 13.37 -5.24
CA LYS A 355 9.20 13.40 -4.35
C LYS A 355 9.53 12.02 -3.78
N LEU A 356 8.52 11.27 -3.31
CA LEU A 356 8.69 9.92 -2.77
C LEU A 356 9.25 8.95 -3.82
N VAL A 357 8.68 8.99 -5.03
CA VAL A 357 9.09 8.10 -6.13
C VAL A 357 10.50 8.42 -6.60
N ALA A 358 10.86 9.69 -6.72
CA ALA A 358 12.22 10.12 -7.09
C ALA A 358 13.26 9.68 -6.05
N ALA A 359 12.89 9.60 -4.79
CA ALA A 359 13.74 9.08 -3.72
C ALA A 359 13.81 7.53 -3.68
N GLY A 360 13.07 6.84 -4.55
CA GLY A 360 13.09 5.38 -4.68
C GLY A 360 11.98 4.64 -3.96
N GLY A 361 11.12 5.33 -3.22
CA GLY A 361 9.99 4.76 -2.50
C GLY A 361 8.69 4.76 -3.27
N GLY A 362 7.62 4.59 -2.52
CA GLY A 362 6.23 4.66 -2.94
C GLY A 362 5.36 5.35 -1.89
N MET A 363 4.07 5.31 -2.11
CA MET A 363 3.06 5.84 -1.21
C MET A 363 1.92 4.81 -1.01
N THR A 364 1.54 4.58 0.23
CA THR A 364 0.32 3.88 0.61
C THR A 364 -0.64 4.96 1.13
N LEU A 365 -1.43 5.52 0.20
CA LEU A 365 -2.31 6.67 0.46
C LEU A 365 -3.59 6.20 1.10
N ASN A 366 -3.89 6.72 2.28
CA ASN A 366 -5.04 6.29 3.05
C ASN A 366 -6.31 7.07 2.73
N VAL A 367 -7.42 6.34 2.71
CA VAL A 367 -8.78 6.85 2.76
C VAL A 367 -9.47 6.39 4.04
N GLY A 368 -10.30 7.26 4.61
CA GLY A 368 -11.16 6.97 5.75
C GLY A 368 -12.62 7.07 5.32
N PRO A 369 -13.29 5.95 5.02
CA PRO A 369 -14.73 5.97 4.78
C PRO A 369 -15.51 6.32 6.04
N ASP A 370 -16.67 6.94 5.88
CA ASP A 370 -17.62 7.13 6.97
C ASP A 370 -18.35 5.82 7.34
N ALA A 371 -19.22 5.87 8.34
CA ALA A 371 -19.87 4.67 8.86
C ALA A 371 -20.78 3.96 7.84
N ASP A 372 -21.36 4.68 6.91
CA ASP A 372 -22.25 4.09 5.89
C ASP A 372 -21.50 3.41 4.73
N GLY A 373 -20.17 3.56 4.69
CA GLY A 373 -19.31 2.98 3.66
C GLY A 373 -19.01 3.93 2.50
N THR A 374 -19.38 5.20 2.59
CA THR A 374 -19.04 6.21 1.58
C THR A 374 -17.63 6.75 1.83
N ILE A 375 -16.77 6.74 0.82
CA ILE A 375 -15.51 7.47 0.87
C ILE A 375 -15.85 8.97 0.71
N PRO A 376 -15.40 9.87 1.61
CA PRO A 376 -15.71 11.29 1.54
C PRO A 376 -15.38 11.90 0.17
N MET A 377 -16.27 12.74 -0.37
CA MET A 377 -16.16 13.31 -1.72
C MET A 377 -14.80 13.98 -1.97
N LEU A 378 -14.29 14.71 -0.99
CA LEU A 378 -12.98 15.36 -1.09
C LEU A 378 -11.85 14.33 -1.29
N GLN A 379 -11.91 13.18 -0.61
CA GLN A 379 -10.93 12.13 -0.78
C GLN A 379 -11.05 11.44 -2.16
N GLN A 380 -12.29 11.22 -2.63
CA GLN A 380 -12.54 10.70 -3.97
C GLN A 380 -11.96 11.63 -5.04
N GLU A 381 -12.20 12.94 -4.93
CA GLU A 381 -11.67 13.96 -5.85
C GLU A 381 -10.14 13.91 -5.93
N ARG A 382 -9.44 13.83 -4.78
CA ARG A 382 -7.98 13.73 -4.74
C ARG A 382 -7.44 12.46 -5.41
N LEU A 383 -8.13 11.33 -5.20
CA LEU A 383 -7.79 10.07 -5.86
C LEU A 383 -7.97 10.15 -7.38
N ILE A 384 -9.09 10.71 -7.83
CA ILE A 384 -9.39 10.88 -9.26
C ILE A 384 -8.37 11.80 -9.93
N ASP A 385 -8.01 12.92 -9.30
CA ASP A 385 -7.03 13.87 -9.82
C ASP A 385 -5.64 13.25 -9.94
N LEU A 386 -5.20 12.51 -8.90
CA LEU A 386 -3.95 11.74 -8.94
C LEU A 386 -3.98 10.71 -10.07
N GLY A 387 -5.09 9.98 -10.21
CA GLY A 387 -5.28 8.99 -11.27
C GLY A 387 -5.25 9.60 -12.67
N ASN A 388 -5.87 10.74 -12.87
CA ASN A 388 -5.84 11.46 -14.15
C ASN A 388 -4.43 11.91 -14.50
N TRP A 389 -3.65 12.38 -13.53
CA TRP A 389 -2.25 12.70 -13.71
C TRP A 389 -1.42 11.46 -14.07
N LEU A 390 -1.66 10.33 -13.38
CA LEU A 390 -0.96 9.06 -13.61
C LEU A 390 -1.30 8.41 -14.96
N LYS A 391 -2.49 8.59 -15.49
CA LYS A 391 -2.85 8.11 -16.85
C LYS A 391 -1.93 8.69 -17.93
N VAL A 392 -1.46 9.92 -17.74
CA VAL A 392 -0.54 10.61 -18.66
C VAL A 392 0.91 10.33 -18.31
N ASN A 393 1.26 10.34 -17.02
CA ASN A 393 2.63 10.40 -16.56
C ASN A 393 3.13 9.07 -15.94
N GLY A 394 2.33 8.03 -15.95
CA GLY A 394 2.61 6.77 -15.25
C GLY A 394 3.88 6.05 -15.71
N GLU A 395 4.34 6.26 -16.94
CA GLU A 395 5.60 5.67 -17.42
C GLU A 395 6.84 6.21 -16.67
N ALA A 396 6.76 7.41 -16.11
CA ALA A 396 7.80 7.99 -15.27
C ALA A 396 7.75 7.48 -13.81
N ILE A 397 6.66 6.84 -13.42
CA ILE A 397 6.33 6.44 -12.05
C ILE A 397 6.43 4.93 -11.87
N TYR A 398 5.54 4.17 -12.52
CA TYR A 398 5.48 2.72 -12.37
C TYR A 398 6.72 2.04 -12.94
N GLY A 399 7.29 1.10 -12.18
CA GLY A 399 8.53 0.41 -12.58
C GLY A 399 9.77 1.29 -12.60
N SER A 400 9.65 2.59 -12.27
CA SER A 400 10.79 3.50 -12.27
C SER A 400 11.78 3.22 -11.13
N ARG A 401 13.00 3.71 -11.31
CA ARG A 401 14.07 3.65 -10.33
C ARG A 401 14.66 5.05 -10.12
N PRO A 402 15.28 5.31 -8.97
CA PRO A 402 15.97 6.57 -8.73
C PRO A 402 17.05 6.83 -9.79
N PHE A 403 17.19 8.07 -10.15
CA PHE A 403 18.38 8.53 -10.87
C PHE A 403 19.49 8.88 -9.87
N ARG A 404 20.75 8.90 -10.31
CA ARG A 404 21.90 9.26 -9.46
C ARG A 404 21.78 10.61 -8.74
N LYS A 405 20.92 11.47 -9.23
CA LYS A 405 20.53 12.76 -8.68
C LYS A 405 19.02 12.75 -8.49
N MET A 406 18.54 12.87 -7.25
CA MET A 406 17.11 12.83 -6.93
C MET A 406 16.36 14.05 -7.46
N CYS A 407 16.93 15.25 -7.26
CA CYS A 407 16.30 16.52 -7.66
C CYS A 407 17.34 17.62 -7.94
N GLU A 408 16.88 18.73 -8.50
CA GLU A 408 17.66 19.98 -8.55
C GLU A 408 17.78 20.59 -7.14
N ARG A 409 18.77 21.50 -6.95
CA ARG A 409 19.07 22.10 -5.63
C ARG A 409 17.88 22.84 -5.02
N ASP A 410 17.03 23.43 -5.85
CA ASP A 410 15.82 24.16 -5.46
C ASP A 410 14.60 23.26 -5.25
N SER A 411 14.77 21.94 -5.45
CA SER A 411 13.69 20.93 -5.34
C SER A 411 12.48 21.23 -6.25
N THR A 412 12.68 21.90 -7.37
CA THR A 412 11.63 22.19 -8.35
C THR A 412 11.54 21.12 -9.44
N ILE A 413 12.61 20.35 -9.66
CA ILE A 413 12.69 19.27 -10.65
C ILE A 413 13.19 18.00 -9.98
N TYR A 414 12.46 16.92 -10.14
CA TYR A 414 12.78 15.57 -9.63
C TYR A 414 13.11 14.63 -10.78
N TYR A 415 13.84 13.55 -10.49
CA TYR A 415 14.31 12.64 -11.53
C TYR A 415 13.94 11.20 -11.24
N THR A 416 13.46 10.50 -12.27
CA THR A 416 13.33 9.05 -12.30
C THR A 416 13.92 8.49 -13.59
N ARG A 417 14.20 7.18 -13.62
CA ARG A 417 14.60 6.48 -14.85
C ARG A 417 13.76 5.24 -15.04
N ASN A 418 13.41 4.95 -16.29
CA ASN A 418 12.67 3.76 -16.67
C ASN A 418 12.93 3.42 -18.13
N ASN A 419 13.14 2.13 -18.43
CA ASN A 419 13.31 1.61 -19.80
C ASN A 419 14.30 2.41 -20.66
N GLY A 420 15.48 2.75 -20.12
CA GLY A 420 16.53 3.50 -20.82
C GLY A 420 16.21 4.99 -21.07
N ASN A 421 15.17 5.52 -20.44
CA ASN A 421 14.80 6.93 -20.48
C ASN A 421 15.06 7.59 -19.12
N LEU A 422 15.41 8.88 -19.18
CA LEU A 422 15.40 9.76 -18.02
C LEU A 422 14.12 10.60 -18.05
N TYR A 423 13.50 10.74 -16.90
CA TYR A 423 12.34 11.60 -16.70
C TYR A 423 12.69 12.73 -15.75
N ALA A 424 12.54 13.97 -16.22
CA ALA A 424 12.63 15.17 -15.41
C ALA A 424 11.22 15.65 -15.09
N ILE A 425 10.85 15.63 -13.81
CA ILE A 425 9.51 15.94 -13.33
C ILE A 425 9.55 17.31 -12.66
N ALA A 426 9.07 18.34 -13.36
CA ALA A 426 9.01 19.71 -12.87
C ALA A 426 7.76 19.90 -12.02
N THR A 427 7.90 20.35 -10.79
CA THR A 427 6.79 20.69 -9.88
C THR A 427 6.39 22.16 -9.99
N HIS A 428 7.22 22.98 -10.65
CA HIS A 428 6.96 24.36 -11.02
C HIS A 428 7.53 24.61 -12.41
N LEU A 429 6.86 25.48 -13.16
CA LEU A 429 7.33 25.96 -14.45
C LEU A 429 7.50 27.49 -14.37
N ASP A 430 8.76 27.93 -14.28
CA ASP A 430 9.11 29.34 -14.27
C ASP A 430 9.78 29.73 -15.59
N GLY A 431 9.16 30.63 -16.33
CA GLY A 431 9.66 31.12 -17.62
C GLY A 431 9.56 30.09 -18.74
N ASN A 432 10.34 30.32 -19.81
CA ASN A 432 10.25 29.56 -21.07
C ASN A 432 11.36 28.51 -21.25
N THR A 433 12.15 28.24 -20.23
CA THR A 433 13.26 27.27 -20.31
C THR A 433 13.46 26.53 -19.01
N ILE A 434 13.46 25.21 -19.10
CA ILE A 434 13.85 24.32 -18.00
C ILE A 434 15.32 23.97 -18.16
N ILE A 435 16.09 24.03 -17.06
CA ILE A 435 17.52 23.74 -17.05
C ILE A 435 17.80 22.56 -16.13
N LEU A 436 18.22 21.44 -16.73
CA LEU A 436 18.63 20.26 -15.98
C LEU A 436 20.16 20.31 -15.81
N LYS A 437 20.61 20.68 -14.59
CA LYS A 437 22.01 20.96 -14.30
C LYS A 437 22.79 19.69 -13.94
N ASN A 438 24.07 19.64 -14.36
CA ASN A 438 24.98 18.55 -13.99
C ASN A 438 24.45 17.16 -14.31
N ILE A 439 23.85 16.98 -15.47
CA ILE A 439 23.42 15.68 -15.98
C ILE A 439 24.36 15.25 -17.13
N PRO A 440 24.54 13.95 -17.38
CA PRO A 440 25.28 13.48 -18.55
C PRO A 440 24.66 14.01 -19.83
N ARG A 441 25.49 14.18 -20.83
CA ARG A 441 25.02 14.57 -22.17
C ARG A 441 24.11 13.46 -22.73
N PRO A 442 22.88 13.80 -23.16
CA PRO A 442 22.02 12.85 -23.87
C PRO A 442 22.69 12.38 -25.18
N GLY A 443 22.36 11.18 -25.62
CA GLY A 443 22.84 10.63 -26.88
C GLY A 443 22.40 11.50 -28.07
N LEU A 444 23.12 11.41 -29.18
CA LEU A 444 22.85 12.21 -30.42
C LEU A 444 21.41 12.04 -30.95
N LEU A 445 20.77 10.87 -30.70
CA LEU A 445 19.41 10.57 -31.13
C LEU A 445 18.37 10.73 -30.00
N SER A 446 18.76 11.33 -28.88
CA SER A 446 17.85 11.59 -27.78
C SER A 446 16.87 12.69 -28.16
N GLN A 447 15.61 12.47 -27.78
CA GLN A 447 14.52 13.43 -27.94
C GLN A 447 13.96 13.81 -26.57
N VAL A 448 13.52 15.05 -26.45
CA VAL A 448 12.76 15.50 -25.27
C VAL A 448 11.30 15.63 -25.65
N LYS A 449 10.43 15.05 -24.84
CA LYS A 449 8.96 15.12 -24.99
C LYS A 449 8.32 15.49 -23.66
N LEU A 450 7.37 16.41 -23.69
CA LEU A 450 6.45 16.62 -22.57
C LEU A 450 5.36 15.55 -22.67
N LEU A 451 5.17 14.75 -21.61
CA LEU A 451 4.12 13.73 -21.61
C LEU A 451 2.73 14.41 -21.69
N GLY A 452 1.82 13.80 -22.46
CA GLY A 452 0.51 14.38 -22.75
C GLY A 452 0.50 15.49 -23.80
N CYS A 453 1.67 15.78 -24.43
CA CYS A 453 1.78 16.78 -25.48
C CYS A 453 2.50 16.21 -26.72
N ASP A 454 1.90 16.38 -27.90
CA ASP A 454 2.48 15.91 -29.17
C ASP A 454 3.42 16.92 -29.83
N LYS A 455 3.53 18.14 -29.29
CA LYS A 455 4.38 19.18 -29.83
C LYS A 455 5.87 18.84 -29.68
N HIS A 456 6.64 19.17 -30.67
CA HIS A 456 8.09 19.02 -30.65
C HIS A 456 8.71 20.00 -29.65
N ILE A 457 9.54 19.49 -28.72
CA ILE A 457 10.25 20.28 -27.71
C ILE A 457 11.70 20.50 -28.18
N THR A 458 12.06 21.75 -28.42
CA THR A 458 13.45 22.12 -28.76
C THR A 458 14.34 22.06 -27.52
N HIS A 459 15.49 21.44 -27.64
CA HIS A 459 16.46 21.35 -26.55
C HIS A 459 17.90 21.41 -27.07
N TYR A 460 18.82 21.77 -26.20
CA TYR A 460 20.25 21.74 -26.48
C TYR A 460 21.05 21.47 -25.20
N TYR A 461 22.25 20.91 -25.37
CA TYR A 461 23.14 20.61 -24.25
C TYR A 461 24.36 21.55 -24.32
N PHE A 462 24.61 22.26 -23.21
CA PHE A 462 25.69 23.18 -23.06
C PHE A 462 26.23 23.18 -21.62
N ALA A 463 27.56 23.26 -21.48
CA ALA A 463 28.25 23.39 -20.18
C ALA A 463 27.72 22.45 -19.06
N GLY A 464 27.52 21.16 -19.38
CA GLY A 464 27.08 20.16 -18.38
C GLY A 464 25.57 20.20 -18.07
N SER A 465 24.78 20.97 -18.81
CA SER A 465 23.36 21.14 -18.58
C SER A 465 22.54 20.95 -19.85
N LEU A 466 21.35 20.37 -19.69
CA LEU A 466 20.34 20.25 -20.75
C LEU A 466 19.32 21.39 -20.60
N TYR A 467 19.16 22.15 -21.65
CA TYR A 467 18.22 23.27 -21.77
C TYR A 467 17.01 22.81 -22.59
N ILE A 468 15.83 22.89 -22.02
CA ILE A 468 14.54 22.48 -22.63
C ILE A 468 13.73 23.76 -22.86
N ARG A 469 13.42 24.08 -24.11
CA ARG A 469 12.69 25.29 -24.51
C ARG A 469 11.20 25.02 -24.56
N LEU A 470 10.40 25.87 -23.88
CA LEU A 470 8.95 25.75 -23.80
C LEU A 470 8.18 26.72 -24.70
N ASN A 471 8.89 27.50 -25.53
CA ASN A 471 8.33 28.61 -26.30
C ASN A 471 7.22 28.25 -27.28
N ASN A 472 7.12 26.98 -27.68
CA ASN A 472 6.10 26.47 -28.60
C ASN A 472 4.92 25.84 -27.89
N LEU A 473 4.93 25.77 -26.55
CA LEU A 473 3.82 25.28 -25.76
C LEU A 473 2.81 26.38 -25.48
N THR A 474 1.54 26.06 -25.62
CA THR A 474 0.44 26.94 -25.23
C THR A 474 0.06 26.70 -23.77
N PHE A 475 -0.73 27.60 -23.21
CA PHE A 475 -1.33 27.45 -21.89
C PHE A 475 -2.14 26.14 -21.80
N GLU A 476 -2.85 25.77 -22.86
CA GLU A 476 -3.59 24.49 -22.94
C GLU A 476 -2.69 23.27 -22.85
N ASP A 477 -1.54 23.27 -23.58
CA ASP A 477 -0.59 22.16 -23.52
C ASP A 477 -0.02 21.94 -22.10
N ILE A 478 0.25 23.04 -21.39
CA ILE A 478 0.77 23.01 -20.03
C ILE A 478 -0.31 22.58 -19.03
N ASN A 479 -1.55 22.98 -19.24
CA ASN A 479 -2.63 22.65 -18.31
C ASN A 479 -3.24 21.23 -18.46
N LYS A 480 -2.83 20.48 -19.50
CA LYS A 480 -3.24 19.07 -19.63
C LYS A 480 -2.80 18.19 -18.46
N THR A 481 -1.69 18.56 -17.80
CA THR A 481 -1.16 17.83 -16.63
C THR A 481 -0.90 18.81 -15.50
N LYS A 482 -1.92 19.08 -14.68
CA LYS A 482 -1.78 19.92 -13.49
C LYS A 482 -0.95 19.23 -12.40
N GLY A 483 -0.33 19.99 -11.53
CA GLY A 483 0.42 19.51 -10.36
C GLY A 483 1.90 19.27 -10.64
N ALA A 484 2.26 18.56 -11.73
CA ALA A 484 3.64 18.36 -12.15
C ALA A 484 3.73 18.00 -13.65
N TRP A 485 4.83 18.40 -14.30
CA TRP A 485 5.06 18.23 -15.72
C TRP A 485 6.25 17.31 -15.98
N VAL A 486 6.05 16.27 -16.78
CA VAL A 486 7.04 15.21 -16.99
C VAL A 486 7.69 15.33 -18.36
N PHE A 487 8.98 15.59 -18.37
CA PHE A 487 9.80 15.62 -19.59
C PHE A 487 10.56 14.31 -19.74
N ARG A 488 10.20 13.53 -20.74
CA ARG A 488 10.90 12.30 -21.08
C ARG A 488 12.09 12.62 -22.00
N ILE A 489 13.29 12.25 -21.59
CA ILE A 489 14.52 12.27 -22.38
C ILE A 489 14.80 10.83 -22.81
N THR A 490 14.64 10.55 -24.12
CA THR A 490 14.76 9.19 -24.66
C THR A 490 16.24 8.79 -24.85
N LYS A 491 16.51 7.47 -24.83
CA LYS A 491 17.85 6.90 -25.10
C LYS A 491 18.93 7.57 -24.23
N TYR A 492 18.64 7.73 -22.95
CA TYR A 492 19.53 8.47 -22.06
C TYR A 492 20.75 7.64 -21.60
N GLY A 493 20.77 6.34 -21.91
CA GLY A 493 21.80 5.40 -21.43
C GLY A 493 21.59 4.94 -19.99
N ASN A 494 22.23 3.85 -19.64
CA ASN A 494 22.23 3.30 -18.28
C ASN A 494 23.21 4.04 -17.37
#